data_eabbda1d0fa22de78ee7c217836cb053
#
_entry.id   eabbda1d0fa22de78ee7c217836cb053
#
_cell.length_a   1.000
_cell.length_b   1.000
_cell.length_c   1.000
_cell.angle_alpha   90.00
_cell.angle_beta   90.00
_cell.angle_gamma   90.00
#
_symmetry.space_group_name_H-M   'P 1'
#
loop_
_entity.id
_entity.type
_entity.pdbx_description
1 polymer ?
#
loop_
_entity_poly.entity_id
_entity_poly.type
_entity_poly.pdbx_seq_one_letter_code
_entity_poly.pdbx_strand_id
1 'polypeptide(L)'
;MQRHRGQHVRTTTATLAAATAIAALSAALPTATQAKGGRELMEQCVDQVLSRLARARAAETQVGPVVLSECDGALQAVLSDAIETGEAPAFCKVGFCITLARSRAAQEATEEYRRRIRS
;
A
#
# COMPACT_ATOMS: atom_id res chain seq x y z
N MET A 1 54.38 -21.63 -18.99
CA MET A 1 54.72 -20.72 -17.92
C MET A 1 54.15 -19.34 -18.08
N GLN A 2 54.24 -18.77 -19.21
CA GLN A 2 53.79 -17.41 -19.37
C GLN A 2 52.29 -17.26 -19.34
N ARG A 3 51.58 -18.28 -19.59
CA ARG A 3 50.13 -18.17 -19.68
C ARG A 3 49.47 -17.79 -18.39
N HIS A 4 50.05 -18.10 -17.28
CA HIS A 4 49.38 -17.81 -16.02
C HIS A 4 49.23 -16.32 -15.80
N ARG A 5 50.16 -15.56 -16.19
CA ARG A 5 50.14 -14.15 -15.91
C ARG A 5 48.98 -13.42 -16.52
N GLY A 6 48.65 -13.78 -17.71
CA GLY A 6 47.54 -13.12 -18.38
C GLY A 6 46.21 -13.34 -17.71
N GLN A 7 46.03 -14.46 -17.09
CA GLN A 7 44.76 -14.79 -16.46
C GLN A 7 44.50 -13.97 -15.21
N HIS A 8 45.55 -13.70 -14.46
CA HIS A 8 45.37 -12.93 -13.22
C HIS A 8 44.84 -11.55 -13.50
N VAL A 9 45.28 -10.94 -14.54
CA VAL A 9 44.85 -9.57 -14.85
C VAL A 9 43.37 -9.49 -15.18
N ARG A 10 42.90 -10.52 -15.86
CA ARG A 10 41.49 -10.50 -16.26
C ARG A 10 40.53 -10.60 -15.11
N THR A 11 40.87 -11.39 -14.13
CA THR A 11 39.99 -11.55 -12.97
C THR A 11 39.78 -10.28 -12.19
N THR A 12 40.81 -9.50 -12.07
CA THR A 12 40.69 -8.27 -11.30
C THR A 12 39.73 -7.27 -11.93
N THR A 13 39.75 -7.18 -13.24
CA THR A 13 38.85 -6.26 -13.90
C THR A 13 37.39 -6.64 -13.73
N ALA A 14 37.11 -7.91 -13.72
CA ALA A 14 35.74 -8.34 -13.56
C ALA A 14 35.14 -7.94 -12.20
N THR A 15 35.98 -8.00 -11.18
CA THR A 15 35.53 -7.66 -9.84
C THR A 15 35.12 -6.20 -9.72
N LEU A 16 35.84 -5.32 -10.35
CA LEU A 16 35.55 -3.89 -10.28
C LEU A 16 34.20 -3.56 -10.92
N ALA A 17 33.90 -4.22 -12.00
CA ALA A 17 32.62 -3.96 -12.68
C ALA A 17 31.42 -4.36 -11.80
N ALA A 18 31.54 -5.44 -11.07
CA ALA A 18 30.47 -5.86 -10.19
C ALA A 18 30.19 -4.87 -9.08
N ALA A 19 31.25 -4.30 -8.52
CA ALA A 19 31.10 -3.33 -7.44
C ALA A 19 30.34 -2.08 -7.90
N THR A 20 30.58 -1.66 -9.11
CA THR A 20 29.92 -0.48 -9.64
C THR A 20 28.41 -0.70 -9.81
N ALA A 21 28.03 -1.88 -10.24
CA ALA A 21 26.62 -2.20 -10.44
C ALA A 21 25.84 -2.14 -9.12
N ILE A 22 26.45 -2.64 -8.06
CA ILE A 22 25.79 -2.66 -6.75
C ILE A 22 25.55 -1.24 -6.25
N ALA A 23 26.51 -0.36 -6.44
CA ALA A 23 26.37 1.01 -6.00
C ALA A 23 25.21 1.72 -6.70
N ALA A 24 25.02 1.45 -7.98
CA ALA A 24 23.94 2.07 -8.73
C ALA A 24 22.58 1.63 -8.22
N LEU A 25 22.43 0.37 -7.89
CA LEU A 25 21.16 -0.15 -7.35
C LEU A 25 20.84 0.48 -6.01
N SER A 26 21.82 0.63 -5.15
CA SER A 26 21.60 1.22 -3.84
C SER A 26 21.10 2.65 -3.94
N ALA A 27 21.60 3.41 -4.89
CA ALA A 27 21.23 4.80 -5.05
C ALA A 27 19.77 4.97 -5.49
N ALA A 28 19.22 4.00 -6.20
CA ALA A 28 17.86 4.09 -6.70
C ALA A 28 16.80 3.81 -5.65
N LEU A 29 17.13 3.02 -4.64
CA LEU A 29 16.16 2.59 -3.64
C LEU A 29 15.48 3.73 -2.87
N PRO A 30 16.20 4.74 -2.37
CA PRO A 30 15.57 5.76 -1.54
C PRO A 30 14.46 6.54 -2.25
N THR A 31 14.55 6.71 -3.55
CA THR A 31 13.55 7.49 -4.27
C THR A 31 12.24 6.76 -4.48
N ALA A 32 12.24 5.44 -4.34
CA ALA A 32 11.05 4.63 -4.54
C ALA A 32 10.22 4.45 -3.27
N THR A 33 10.69 4.98 -2.15
CA THR A 33 10.09 4.69 -0.85
C THR A 33 9.18 5.78 -0.34
N GLN A 34 8.69 6.65 -1.19
CA GLN A 34 7.77 7.68 -0.74
C GLN A 34 6.47 7.06 -0.25
N ALA A 35 6.12 7.40 0.99
CA ALA A 35 4.92 6.87 1.59
C ALA A 35 3.68 7.44 0.93
N LYS A 36 2.69 6.60 0.69
CA LYS A 36 1.39 7.03 0.22
C LYS A 36 0.61 7.62 1.37
N GLY A 37 -0.21 8.62 1.08
CA GLY A 37 -1.12 9.15 2.06
C GLY A 37 -2.19 8.14 2.45
N GLY A 38 -2.82 8.36 3.60
CA GLY A 38 -3.85 7.46 4.10
C GLY A 38 -5.00 7.27 3.12
N ARG A 39 -5.40 8.35 2.44
CA ARG A 39 -6.48 8.27 1.47
C ARG A 39 -6.15 7.33 0.31
N GLU A 40 -4.95 7.43 -0.23
CA GLU A 40 -4.52 6.52 -1.31
C GLU A 40 -4.46 5.08 -0.85
N LEU A 41 -3.94 4.83 0.33
CA LEU A 41 -3.91 3.49 0.90
C LEU A 41 -5.30 2.91 1.03
N MET A 42 -6.24 3.72 1.52
CA MET A 42 -7.62 3.29 1.69
C MET A 42 -8.28 2.99 0.34
N GLU A 43 -8.12 3.87 -0.63
CA GLU A 43 -8.67 3.65 -1.97
C GLU A 43 -8.14 2.38 -2.61
N GLN A 44 -6.84 2.12 -2.50
CA GLN A 44 -6.25 0.90 -3.03
C GLN A 44 -6.77 -0.34 -2.32
N CYS A 45 -6.86 -0.28 -1.00
CA CYS A 45 -7.35 -1.41 -0.22
C CYS A 45 -8.79 -1.74 -0.58
N VAL A 46 -9.66 -0.73 -0.60
CA VAL A 46 -11.07 -0.91 -0.94
C VAL A 46 -11.20 -1.45 -2.35
N ASP A 47 -10.46 -0.89 -3.31
CA ASP A 47 -10.52 -1.35 -4.69
C ASP A 47 -10.19 -2.82 -4.82
N GLN A 48 -9.13 -3.28 -4.15
CA GLN A 48 -8.74 -4.68 -4.18
C GLN A 48 -9.79 -5.59 -3.56
N VAL A 49 -10.35 -5.18 -2.44
CA VAL A 49 -11.39 -5.94 -1.76
C VAL A 49 -12.64 -6.03 -2.62
N LEU A 50 -13.12 -4.90 -3.15
CA LEU A 50 -14.33 -4.89 -3.95
C LEU A 50 -14.17 -5.69 -5.24
N SER A 51 -13.02 -5.61 -5.88
CA SER A 51 -12.75 -6.39 -7.09
C SER A 51 -12.80 -7.89 -6.81
N ARG A 52 -12.20 -8.30 -5.69
CA ARG A 52 -12.22 -9.71 -5.30
C ARG A 52 -13.63 -10.19 -4.96
N LEU A 53 -14.37 -9.39 -4.21
CA LEU A 53 -15.74 -9.74 -3.82
C LEU A 53 -16.66 -9.79 -5.03
N ALA A 54 -16.49 -8.89 -5.99
CA ALA A 54 -17.28 -8.89 -7.21
C ALA A 54 -17.03 -10.14 -8.04
N ARG A 55 -15.77 -10.56 -8.16
CA ARG A 55 -15.45 -11.80 -8.88
C ARG A 55 -16.05 -13.02 -8.19
N ALA A 56 -16.10 -13.00 -6.88
CA ALA A 56 -16.70 -14.08 -6.10
C ALA A 56 -18.22 -13.99 -6.01
N ARG A 57 -18.81 -12.94 -6.56
CA ARG A 57 -20.25 -12.66 -6.47
C ARG A 57 -20.74 -12.66 -5.03
N ALA A 58 -19.98 -12.03 -4.16
CA ALA A 58 -20.29 -11.97 -2.74
C ALA A 58 -21.58 -11.19 -2.50
N ALA A 59 -22.29 -11.55 -1.46
CA ALA A 59 -23.49 -10.83 -1.05
C ALA A 59 -23.11 -9.42 -0.58
N GLU A 60 -23.97 -8.47 -0.85
CA GLU A 60 -23.77 -7.07 -0.51
C GLU A 60 -23.54 -6.87 0.99
N THR A 61 -24.19 -7.66 1.81
CA THR A 61 -24.05 -7.60 3.26
C THR A 61 -22.66 -7.97 3.77
N GLN A 62 -21.85 -8.62 2.93
CA GLN A 62 -20.48 -9.01 3.30
C GLN A 62 -19.48 -7.89 3.08
N VAL A 63 -19.81 -6.89 2.26
CA VAL A 63 -18.86 -5.87 1.84
C VAL A 63 -18.36 -5.06 3.02
N GLY A 64 -19.25 -4.49 3.81
CA GLY A 64 -18.87 -3.66 4.94
C GLY A 64 -17.93 -4.36 5.91
N PRO A 65 -18.33 -5.53 6.46
CA PRO A 65 -17.48 -6.25 7.38
C PRO A 65 -16.11 -6.62 6.83
N VAL A 66 -16.05 -7.04 5.56
CA VAL A 66 -14.77 -7.43 4.96
C VAL A 66 -13.87 -6.21 4.77
N VAL A 67 -14.42 -5.09 4.29
CA VAL A 67 -13.64 -3.87 4.12
C VAL A 67 -13.11 -3.38 5.47
N LEU A 68 -13.94 -3.36 6.50
CA LEU A 68 -13.50 -2.93 7.83
C LEU A 68 -12.43 -3.83 8.41
N SER A 69 -12.50 -5.12 8.14
CA SER A 69 -11.50 -6.06 8.62
C SER A 69 -10.18 -5.93 7.86
N GLU A 70 -10.23 -5.92 6.54
CA GLU A 70 -9.02 -5.96 5.73
C GLU A 70 -8.37 -4.60 5.52
N CYS A 71 -9.15 -3.53 5.58
CA CYS A 71 -8.65 -2.18 5.35
C CYS A 71 -8.50 -1.36 6.64
N ASP A 72 -8.50 -2.01 7.79
CA ASP A 72 -8.40 -1.30 9.07
C ASP A 72 -7.13 -0.45 9.17
N GLY A 73 -5.99 -0.97 8.76
CA GLY A 73 -4.75 -0.22 8.80
C GLY A 73 -4.79 1.03 7.92
N ALA A 74 -5.37 0.91 6.74
CA ALA A 74 -5.52 2.05 5.85
C ALA A 74 -6.49 3.08 6.43
N LEU A 75 -7.57 2.64 7.05
CA LEU A 75 -8.51 3.54 7.70
C LEU A 75 -7.87 4.29 8.85
N GLN A 76 -7.04 3.62 9.65
CA GLN A 76 -6.28 4.28 10.71
C GLN A 76 -5.35 5.34 10.14
N ALA A 77 -4.73 5.08 9.00
CA ALA A 77 -3.87 6.07 8.34
C ALA A 77 -4.67 7.30 7.89
N VAL A 78 -5.87 7.09 7.36
CA VAL A 78 -6.76 8.21 6.99
C VAL A 78 -7.08 9.08 8.21
N LEU A 79 -7.41 8.45 9.33
CA LEU A 79 -7.71 9.19 10.55
C LEU A 79 -6.50 9.94 11.08
N SER A 80 -5.33 9.32 11.05
CA SER A 80 -4.11 9.98 11.47
C SER A 80 -3.81 11.21 10.62
N ASP A 81 -3.94 11.10 9.31
CA ASP A 81 -3.73 12.22 8.40
C ASP A 81 -4.75 13.35 8.68
N ALA A 82 -6.00 13.00 8.90
CA ALA A 82 -7.05 14.00 9.19
C ALA A 82 -6.77 14.73 10.49
N ILE A 83 -6.26 14.05 11.49
CA ILE A 83 -5.89 14.67 12.76
C ILE A 83 -4.69 15.61 12.56
N GLU A 84 -3.69 15.16 11.83
CA GLU A 84 -2.49 15.97 11.57
C GLU A 84 -2.80 17.23 10.80
N THR A 85 -3.73 17.18 9.86
CA THR A 85 -4.11 18.35 9.06
C THR A 85 -5.19 19.22 9.73
N GLY A 86 -5.70 18.81 10.87
CA GLY A 86 -6.74 19.54 11.58
C GLY A 86 -8.15 19.30 11.05
N GLU A 87 -8.33 18.38 10.12
CA GLU A 87 -9.66 18.03 9.63
C GLU A 87 -10.48 17.27 10.66
N ALA A 88 -9.81 16.59 11.58
CA ALA A 88 -10.47 15.87 12.66
C ALA A 88 -9.76 16.18 13.99
N PRO A 89 -10.51 16.22 15.10
CA PRO A 89 -9.91 16.45 16.40
C PRO A 89 -9.09 15.25 16.87
N ALA A 90 -8.12 15.51 17.75
CA ALA A 90 -7.18 14.49 18.21
C ALA A 90 -7.85 13.28 18.87
N PHE A 91 -9.04 13.47 19.45
CA PHE A 91 -9.75 12.37 20.11
C PHE A 91 -10.43 11.41 19.13
N CYS A 92 -10.36 11.70 17.83
CA CYS A 92 -11.04 10.86 16.82
C CYS A 92 -10.44 9.47 16.62
N LYS A 93 -9.37 9.12 17.33
CA LYS A 93 -8.82 7.77 17.27
C LYS A 93 -9.57 6.78 18.15
N VAL A 94 -10.45 7.25 19.00
CA VAL A 94 -11.17 6.40 19.95
C VAL A 94 -12.63 6.82 20.03
N GLY A 95 -13.46 5.95 20.59
CA GLY A 95 -14.82 6.26 20.92
C GLY A 95 -15.75 6.45 19.73
N PHE A 96 -16.67 7.37 19.88
CA PHE A 96 -17.74 7.59 18.91
C PHE A 96 -17.22 8.00 17.53
N CYS A 97 -16.17 8.84 17.50
CA CYS A 97 -15.63 9.34 16.24
C CYS A 97 -15.10 8.23 15.34
N ILE A 98 -14.33 7.30 15.91
CA ILE A 98 -13.80 6.17 15.12
C ILE A 98 -14.94 5.26 14.68
N THR A 99 -15.93 5.05 15.55
CA THR A 99 -17.08 4.22 15.20
C THR A 99 -17.85 4.82 14.02
N LEU A 100 -18.03 6.13 14.01
CA LEU A 100 -18.70 6.80 12.92
C LEU A 100 -17.91 6.72 11.63
N ALA A 101 -16.58 6.89 11.70
CA ALA A 101 -15.72 6.78 10.53
C ALA A 101 -15.78 5.38 9.93
N ARG A 102 -15.77 4.35 10.75
CA ARG A 102 -15.88 2.96 10.29
C ARG A 102 -17.23 2.70 9.64
N SER A 103 -18.29 3.19 10.24
CA SER A 103 -19.64 3.03 9.68
C SER A 103 -19.75 3.68 8.31
N ARG A 104 -19.22 4.89 8.18
CA ARG A 104 -19.23 5.60 6.90
C ARG A 104 -18.40 4.87 5.84
N ALA A 105 -17.24 4.39 6.21
CA ALA A 105 -16.39 3.64 5.28
C ALA A 105 -17.10 2.39 4.77
N ALA A 106 -17.79 1.68 5.65
CA ALA A 106 -18.55 0.49 5.27
C ALA A 106 -19.69 0.83 4.31
N GLN A 107 -20.41 1.91 4.57
CA GLN A 107 -21.50 2.36 3.71
C GLN A 107 -21.01 2.75 2.32
N GLU A 108 -19.95 3.55 2.28
CA GLU A 108 -19.39 4.01 1.00
C GLU A 108 -18.89 2.84 0.16
N ALA A 109 -18.23 1.89 0.80
CA ALA A 109 -17.75 0.70 0.10
C ALA A 109 -18.92 -0.13 -0.44
N THR A 110 -19.98 -0.27 0.33
CA THR A 110 -21.16 -1.01 -0.10
C THR A 110 -21.83 -0.35 -1.30
N GLU A 111 -21.96 0.97 -1.28
CA GLU A 111 -22.54 1.71 -2.40
C GLU A 111 -21.68 1.58 -3.66
N GLU A 112 -20.36 1.66 -3.51
CA GLU A 112 -19.47 1.46 -4.64
C GLU A 112 -19.57 0.05 -5.21
N TYR A 113 -19.68 -0.93 -4.33
CA TYR A 113 -19.87 -2.32 -4.74
C TYR A 113 -21.14 -2.48 -5.60
N ARG A 114 -22.23 -1.87 -5.15
CA ARG A 114 -23.48 -1.92 -5.92
C ARG A 114 -23.29 -1.34 -7.31
N ARG A 115 -22.56 -0.24 -7.42
CA ARG A 115 -22.32 0.37 -8.73
C ARG A 115 -21.52 -0.56 -9.62
N ARG A 116 -20.52 -1.24 -9.07
CA ARG A 116 -19.67 -2.15 -9.86
C ARG A 116 -20.39 -3.38 -10.36
N ILE A 117 -21.24 -3.95 -9.54
CA ILE A 117 -21.94 -5.17 -9.95
C ILE A 117 -23.11 -4.89 -10.90
N ARG A 118 -23.56 -3.66 -11.00
CA ARG A 118 -24.62 -3.28 -11.92
C ARG A 118 -24.13 -2.92 -13.31
N SER A 119 -22.87 -2.56 -13.44
CA SER A 119 -22.31 -2.21 -14.76
C SER A 119 -21.70 -3.41 -15.52
#